data_5ec7d3034591018345d4e0791f144f9f
#
_entry.id   5ec7d3034591018345d4e0791f144f9f
#
_cell.length_a   1.000
_cell.length_b   1.000
_cell.length_c   1.000
_cell.angle_alpha   90.00
_cell.angle_beta   90.00
_cell.angle_gamma   90.00
#
_symmetry.space_group_name_H-M   'P 1'
#
loop_
_entity.id
_entity.type
_entity.pdbx_description
1 polymer ?
#
loop_
_entity_poly.entity_id
_entity_poly.type
_entity_poly.pdbx_seq_one_letter_code
_entity_poly.pdbx_strand_id
1 'polypeptide(L)'
;MIQFNPMTLAFTVFLIALLNGCNASSYEPVKSEPIGTVVEQKKIHIDWSKIDTKSDISVDNTPRDVDYPDHIVSLANAVNRPVADIYRHEMVYGSAEVQQFVEQVKAQLGHSYVDIYGNGDGLPKYFIVTRQNVVADNYEYVIKKGELRGFSIAIEILPIADRSRAQMLDIYNSQEDIEKIDKIIKKYGGEMQGLGFTPMGFKIVIDTYFQKPLTTTRHTQIENELKQLTGVNVEVRQTGRLMF
;
A
#
# COMPACT_ATOMS: atom_id res chain seq x y z
N MET A 1 -24.55 -19.04 9.14
CA MET A 1 -23.35 -19.01 10.00
C MET A 1 -22.19 -18.67 9.08
N ILE A 2 -21.83 -17.39 9.00
CA ILE A 2 -20.78 -16.91 8.07
C ILE A 2 -19.47 -17.05 8.82
N GLN A 3 -18.60 -17.94 8.37
CA GLN A 3 -17.22 -18.03 8.87
C GLN A 3 -16.44 -16.85 8.32
N PHE A 4 -16.19 -15.85 9.17
CA PHE A 4 -15.25 -14.79 8.86
C PHE A 4 -13.84 -15.37 8.87
N ASN A 5 -13.11 -15.19 7.78
CA ASN A 5 -11.73 -15.60 7.68
C ASN A 5 -10.88 -14.65 8.57
N PRO A 6 -10.22 -15.14 9.62
CA PRO A 6 -9.49 -14.31 10.58
C PRO A 6 -8.34 -13.50 9.94
N MET A 7 -7.88 -13.94 8.78
CA MET A 7 -6.81 -13.26 8.03
C MET A 7 -7.22 -11.86 7.53
N THR A 8 -8.52 -11.64 7.27
CA THR A 8 -9.03 -10.34 6.80
C THR A 8 -9.12 -9.32 7.94
N LEU A 9 -9.36 -9.78 9.18
CA LEU A 9 -9.51 -8.89 10.33
C LEU A 9 -8.17 -8.34 10.83
N ALA A 10 -7.10 -9.15 10.80
CA ALA A 10 -5.77 -8.73 11.21
C ALA A 10 -5.19 -7.63 10.30
N PHE A 11 -5.46 -7.70 8.99
CA PHE A 11 -5.03 -6.68 8.04
C PHE A 11 -5.75 -5.34 8.22
N THR A 12 -7.03 -5.37 8.60
CA THR A 12 -7.82 -4.14 8.79
C THR A 12 -7.41 -3.36 10.03
N VAL A 13 -7.04 -4.03 11.11
CA VAL A 13 -6.60 -3.39 12.36
C VAL A 13 -5.22 -2.73 12.18
N PHE A 14 -4.31 -3.33 11.40
CA PHE A 14 -3.00 -2.75 11.14
C PHE A 14 -3.05 -1.50 10.24
N LEU A 15 -4.03 -1.45 9.32
CA LEU A 15 -4.23 -0.30 8.42
C LEU A 15 -4.76 0.94 9.17
N ILE A 16 -5.58 0.76 10.20
CA ILE A 16 -6.18 1.86 10.97
C ILE A 16 -5.13 2.58 11.83
N ALA A 17 -4.13 1.87 12.36
CA ALA A 17 -3.06 2.48 13.15
C ALA A 17 -2.12 3.39 12.33
N LEU A 18 -1.98 3.12 11.01
CA LEU A 18 -1.15 3.92 10.11
C LEU A 18 -1.85 5.17 9.56
N LEU A 19 -3.19 5.26 9.67
CA LEU A 19 -3.97 6.40 9.13
C LEU A 19 -4.06 7.60 10.08
N ASN A 20 -3.76 7.44 11.36
CA ASN A 20 -3.89 8.52 12.35
C ASN A 20 -2.67 9.47 12.45
N GLY A 21 -1.63 9.26 11.65
CA GLY A 21 -0.42 10.08 11.62
C GLY A 21 -0.33 11.13 10.52
N CYS A 22 -1.35 11.29 9.68
CA CYS A 22 -1.30 12.28 8.61
C CYS A 22 -1.68 13.68 9.10
N ASN A 23 -0.69 14.46 9.54
CA ASN A 23 -0.81 15.92 9.53
C ASN A 23 -1.14 16.38 8.11
N ALA A 24 -2.24 17.14 7.99
CA ALA A 24 -2.66 17.75 6.74
C ALA A 24 -1.58 18.74 6.25
N SER A 25 -0.66 18.24 5.45
CA SER A 25 0.18 19.07 4.61
C SER A 25 -0.73 19.62 3.51
N SER A 26 -0.76 20.94 3.39
CA SER A 26 -1.51 21.67 2.35
C SER A 26 -1.09 21.18 0.98
N TYR A 27 -1.93 20.35 0.34
CA TYR A 27 -1.74 19.93 -1.03
C TYR A 27 -2.21 21.05 -1.95
N GLU A 28 -1.29 21.64 -2.72
CA GLU A 28 -1.69 22.39 -3.89
C GLU A 28 -2.22 21.42 -4.96
N PRO A 29 -3.35 21.72 -5.63
CA PRO A 29 -3.90 20.86 -6.67
C PRO A 29 -2.94 20.79 -7.86
N VAL A 30 -2.38 19.63 -8.10
CA VAL A 30 -1.54 19.37 -9.29
C VAL A 30 -2.44 19.35 -10.50
N LYS A 31 -2.22 20.30 -11.44
CA LYS A 31 -2.88 20.29 -12.74
C LYS A 31 -2.67 18.93 -13.41
N SER A 32 -3.75 18.27 -13.78
CA SER A 32 -3.73 17.00 -14.51
C SER A 32 -2.93 17.14 -15.81
N GLU A 33 -1.85 16.40 -15.93
CA GLU A 33 -1.11 16.31 -17.20
C GLU A 33 -1.98 15.59 -18.23
N PRO A 34 -2.02 16.09 -19.49
CA PRO A 34 -2.83 15.49 -20.54
C PRO A 34 -2.32 14.07 -20.85
N ILE A 35 -3.27 13.15 -20.97
CA ILE A 35 -3.05 11.76 -21.39
C ILE A 35 -2.52 11.79 -22.84
N GLY A 36 -1.24 11.46 -23.08
CA GLY A 36 -0.83 11.21 -24.44
C GLY A 36 0.58 11.50 -24.91
N THR A 37 1.49 11.96 -24.09
CA THR A 37 2.91 12.05 -24.49
C THR A 37 3.75 11.12 -23.60
N VAL A 38 4.35 10.11 -24.21
CA VAL A 38 5.44 9.34 -23.58
C VAL A 38 6.65 10.26 -23.57
N VAL A 39 6.68 11.17 -22.61
CA VAL A 39 7.89 11.87 -22.25
C VAL A 39 8.76 10.84 -21.56
N GLU A 40 9.96 10.60 -22.08
CA GLU A 40 10.95 9.74 -21.43
C GLU A 40 11.20 10.30 -20.01
N GLN A 41 10.51 9.70 -19.03
CA GLN A 41 10.56 10.19 -17.66
C GLN A 41 11.95 9.89 -17.11
N LYS A 42 12.65 10.96 -16.69
CA LYS A 42 13.95 10.84 -16.02
C LYS A 42 13.85 9.79 -14.90
N LYS A 43 14.72 8.79 -14.94
CA LYS A 43 14.79 7.78 -13.88
C LYS A 43 15.18 8.42 -12.56
N ILE A 44 14.43 8.08 -11.52
CA ILE A 44 14.64 8.54 -10.14
C ILE A 44 15.39 7.45 -9.40
N HIS A 45 16.49 7.81 -8.76
CA HIS A 45 17.26 6.98 -7.85
C HIS A 45 17.14 7.55 -6.45
N ILE A 46 17.00 6.69 -5.45
CA ILE A 46 17.04 7.10 -4.05
C ILE A 46 18.51 7.23 -3.65
N ASP A 47 18.87 8.39 -3.13
CA ASP A 47 20.18 8.63 -2.55
C ASP A 47 20.17 8.26 -1.07
N TRP A 48 20.43 6.99 -0.79
CA TRP A 48 20.42 6.46 0.58
C TRP A 48 21.42 7.18 1.49
N SER A 49 22.53 7.69 0.96
CA SER A 49 23.55 8.39 1.75
C SER A 49 23.05 9.70 2.36
N LYS A 50 22.00 10.29 1.77
CA LYS A 50 21.35 11.50 2.31
C LYS A 50 20.31 11.21 3.38
N ILE A 51 19.80 9.97 3.41
CA ILE A 51 18.77 9.54 4.34
C ILE A 51 19.39 8.85 5.54
N ASP A 52 20.35 7.97 5.26
CA ASP A 52 21.00 7.15 6.27
C ASP A 52 22.52 7.36 6.26
N THR A 53 23.01 8.04 7.29
CA THR A 53 24.46 8.09 7.54
C THR A 53 24.90 6.73 8.04
N LYS A 54 25.77 6.05 7.29
CA LYS A 54 26.35 4.75 7.69
C LYS A 54 26.84 4.83 9.14
N SER A 55 26.42 3.88 9.93
CA SER A 55 26.86 3.71 11.32
C SER A 55 27.61 2.39 11.45
N ASP A 56 28.57 2.33 12.36
CA ASP A 56 29.30 1.10 12.70
C ASP A 56 28.46 0.16 13.60
N ILE A 57 27.14 0.26 13.57
CA ILE A 57 26.25 -0.58 14.35
C ILE A 57 26.07 -1.90 13.62
N SER A 58 26.46 -2.98 14.29
CA SER A 58 26.19 -4.33 13.77
C SER A 58 24.72 -4.67 13.84
N VAL A 59 24.24 -5.35 12.81
CA VAL A 59 22.87 -5.90 12.80
C VAL A 59 22.74 -6.97 13.88
N ASP A 60 21.73 -6.83 14.73
CA ASP A 60 21.33 -7.80 15.74
C ASP A 60 19.82 -7.93 15.79
N ASN A 61 19.30 -8.86 15.04
CA ASN A 61 17.86 -9.16 14.95
C ASN A 61 17.40 -10.20 15.99
N THR A 62 18.20 -10.50 17.00
CA THR A 62 17.85 -11.44 18.05
C THR A 62 16.60 -10.93 18.80
N PRO A 63 15.58 -11.76 19.02
CA PRO A 63 14.43 -11.37 19.83
C PRO A 63 14.89 -10.96 21.22
N ARG A 64 14.36 -9.84 21.70
CA ARG A 64 14.66 -9.39 23.08
C ARG A 64 13.81 -10.22 24.05
N ASP A 65 14.43 -10.59 25.16
CA ASP A 65 13.71 -11.23 26.28
C ASP A 65 13.06 -10.13 27.11
N VAL A 66 11.77 -9.96 26.89
CA VAL A 66 10.95 -8.92 27.53
C VAL A 66 9.60 -9.49 27.97
N ASP A 67 8.99 -8.83 28.93
CA ASP A 67 7.60 -9.08 29.30
C ASP A 67 6.68 -8.54 28.20
N TYR A 68 6.11 -9.46 27.40
CA TYR A 68 5.27 -9.07 26.25
C TYR A 68 3.91 -8.53 26.72
N PRO A 69 3.47 -7.38 26.21
CA PRO A 69 2.15 -6.84 26.52
C PRO A 69 1.03 -7.83 26.14
N ASP A 70 -0.05 -7.88 26.94
CA ASP A 70 -1.18 -8.79 26.76
C ASP A 70 -1.80 -8.71 25.35
N HIS A 71 -1.88 -7.52 24.76
CA HIS A 71 -2.43 -7.34 23.43
C HIS A 71 -1.54 -8.01 22.36
N ILE A 72 -0.21 -8.00 22.53
CA ILE A 72 0.73 -8.69 21.65
C ILE A 72 0.55 -10.19 21.74
N VAL A 73 0.47 -10.72 22.97
CA VAL A 73 0.23 -12.14 23.21
C VAL A 73 -1.10 -12.58 22.58
N SER A 74 -2.14 -11.78 22.77
CA SER A 74 -3.47 -12.04 22.22
C SER A 74 -3.46 -12.04 20.70
N LEU A 75 -2.77 -11.07 20.08
CA LEU A 75 -2.64 -10.96 18.63
C LEU A 75 -1.83 -12.14 18.06
N ALA A 76 -0.70 -12.48 18.68
CA ALA A 76 0.14 -13.60 18.28
C ALA A 76 -0.64 -14.92 18.26
N ASN A 77 -1.45 -15.17 19.30
CA ASN A 77 -2.32 -16.34 19.38
C ASN A 77 -3.41 -16.33 18.28
N ALA A 78 -4.03 -15.16 18.03
CA ALA A 78 -5.08 -15.02 17.02
C ALA A 78 -4.58 -15.30 15.59
N VAL A 79 -3.32 -14.95 15.30
CA VAL A 79 -2.71 -15.14 13.97
C VAL A 79 -1.80 -16.38 13.92
N ASN A 80 -1.69 -17.13 15.00
CA ASN A 80 -0.84 -18.34 15.14
C ASN A 80 0.63 -18.06 14.78
N ARG A 81 1.22 -17.05 15.41
CA ARG A 81 2.62 -16.65 15.20
C ARG A 81 3.39 -16.52 16.51
N PRO A 82 4.75 -16.61 16.48
CA PRO A 82 5.56 -16.35 17.66
C PRO A 82 5.34 -14.94 18.22
N VAL A 83 5.16 -14.84 19.54
CA VAL A 83 4.92 -13.56 20.24
C VAL A 83 6.07 -12.56 19.97
N ALA A 84 7.31 -13.05 20.00
CA ALA A 84 8.49 -12.25 19.73
C ALA A 84 8.50 -11.62 18.32
N ASP A 85 7.95 -12.31 17.31
CA ASP A 85 7.86 -11.77 15.96
C ASP A 85 6.82 -10.66 15.87
N ILE A 86 5.65 -10.86 16.46
CA ILE A 86 4.60 -9.81 16.51
C ILE A 86 5.12 -8.58 17.25
N TYR A 87 5.74 -8.78 18.40
CA TYR A 87 6.33 -7.69 19.17
C TYR A 87 7.37 -6.91 18.36
N ARG A 88 8.29 -7.62 17.69
CA ARG A 88 9.31 -7.00 16.84
C ARG A 88 8.67 -6.15 15.73
N HIS A 89 7.66 -6.68 15.03
CA HIS A 89 6.96 -5.95 13.97
C HIS A 89 6.33 -4.67 14.52
N GLU A 90 5.60 -4.76 15.64
CA GLU A 90 4.95 -3.60 16.23
C GLU A 90 5.96 -2.53 16.64
N MET A 91 7.02 -2.95 17.35
CA MET A 91 8.05 -2.03 17.82
C MET A 91 8.82 -1.37 16.69
N VAL A 92 9.20 -2.13 15.67
CA VAL A 92 9.95 -1.59 14.51
C VAL A 92 9.07 -0.64 13.71
N TYR A 93 7.85 -1.06 13.36
CA TYR A 93 6.94 -0.21 12.58
C TYR A 93 6.43 1.00 13.37
N GLY A 94 6.31 0.90 14.69
CA GLY A 94 5.97 2.01 15.58
C GLY A 94 7.13 2.94 15.93
N SER A 95 8.37 2.58 15.58
CA SER A 95 9.55 3.38 15.92
C SER A 95 9.55 4.75 15.24
N ALA A 96 9.68 5.82 16.04
CA ALA A 96 9.77 7.18 15.49
C ALA A 96 10.97 7.36 14.55
N GLU A 97 12.09 6.66 14.80
CA GLU A 97 13.28 6.69 13.95
C GLU A 97 12.97 6.05 12.58
N VAL A 98 12.29 4.91 12.55
CA VAL A 98 11.88 4.24 11.31
C VAL A 98 10.87 5.09 10.55
N GLN A 99 9.91 5.69 11.23
CA GLN A 99 8.94 6.59 10.59
C GLN A 99 9.63 7.81 9.97
N GLN A 100 10.59 8.42 10.66
CA GLN A 100 11.36 9.54 10.14
C GLN A 100 12.17 9.12 8.90
N PHE A 101 12.79 7.95 8.92
CA PHE A 101 13.50 7.39 7.77
C PHE A 101 12.56 7.22 6.56
N VAL A 102 11.38 6.65 6.77
CA VAL A 102 10.35 6.48 5.74
C VAL A 102 9.91 7.81 5.14
N GLU A 103 9.69 8.84 5.97
CA GLU A 103 9.30 10.17 5.49
C GLU A 103 10.41 10.81 4.63
N GLN A 104 11.69 10.57 4.93
CA GLN A 104 12.80 11.03 4.10
C GLN A 104 12.84 10.31 2.74
N VAL A 105 12.55 8.99 2.71
CA VAL A 105 12.40 8.24 1.46
C VAL A 105 11.25 8.81 0.62
N LYS A 106 10.09 9.03 1.22
CA LYS A 106 8.94 9.65 0.55
C LYS A 106 9.27 11.02 -0.01
N ALA A 107 10.01 11.85 0.73
CA ALA A 107 10.42 13.18 0.29
C ALA A 107 11.31 13.12 -0.95
N GLN A 108 12.24 12.16 -1.05
CA GLN A 108 13.05 11.97 -2.26
C GLN A 108 12.24 11.46 -3.46
N LEU A 109 11.25 10.60 -3.21
CA LEU A 109 10.38 10.05 -4.25
C LEU A 109 9.36 11.07 -4.78
N GLY A 110 8.93 12.02 -3.94
CA GLY A 110 7.97 13.05 -4.29
C GLY A 110 6.70 12.47 -4.94
N HIS A 111 6.33 12.97 -6.11
CA HIS A 111 5.15 12.50 -6.87
C HIS A 111 5.26 11.07 -7.40
N SER A 112 6.42 10.44 -7.32
CA SER A 112 6.60 9.04 -7.73
C SER A 112 6.30 8.05 -6.60
N TYR A 113 6.13 8.50 -5.36
CA TYR A 113 5.64 7.69 -4.26
C TYR A 113 4.16 7.36 -4.48
N VAL A 114 3.79 6.11 -4.25
CA VAL A 114 2.40 5.63 -4.35
C VAL A 114 1.91 5.14 -3.00
N ASP A 115 2.58 4.15 -2.42
CA ASP A 115 2.15 3.56 -1.15
C ASP A 115 3.31 2.88 -0.43
N ILE A 116 3.07 2.51 0.84
CA ILE A 116 3.99 1.73 1.65
C ILE A 116 3.22 0.72 2.49
N TYR A 117 3.74 -0.47 2.60
CA TYR A 117 3.19 -1.49 3.49
C TYR A 117 4.29 -2.35 4.09
N GLY A 118 4.05 -2.85 5.31
CA GLY A 118 4.93 -3.80 5.98
C GLY A 118 4.57 -5.24 5.61
N ASN A 119 5.54 -6.15 5.69
CA ASN A 119 5.25 -7.57 5.64
C ASN A 119 4.56 -8.03 6.94
N GLY A 120 3.86 -9.15 6.86
CA GLY A 120 3.18 -9.76 8.02
C GLY A 120 3.99 -10.84 8.72
N ASP A 121 5.10 -11.32 8.17
CA ASP A 121 5.89 -12.46 8.65
C ASP A 121 7.38 -12.26 8.47
N GLY A 122 8.19 -13.10 9.13
CA GLY A 122 9.64 -13.02 9.10
C GLY A 122 10.21 -11.77 9.77
N LEU A 123 11.35 -11.29 9.29
CA LEU A 123 11.92 -10.02 9.73
C LEU A 123 11.14 -8.84 9.15
N PRO A 124 11.03 -7.72 9.89
CA PRO A 124 10.36 -6.53 9.40
C PRO A 124 10.88 -6.06 8.05
N LYS A 125 9.97 -5.80 7.11
CA LYS A 125 10.28 -5.30 5.78
C LYS A 125 9.22 -4.28 5.36
N TYR A 126 9.66 -3.19 4.73
CA TYR A 126 8.79 -2.29 3.99
C TYR A 126 8.89 -2.55 2.50
N PHE A 127 7.73 -2.61 1.86
CA PHE A 127 7.57 -2.51 0.42
C PHE A 127 7.07 -1.10 0.10
N ILE A 128 7.84 -0.37 -0.68
CA ILE A 128 7.49 0.98 -1.11
C ILE A 128 7.10 0.92 -2.58
N VAL A 129 5.81 1.06 -2.85
CA VAL A 129 5.27 1.10 -4.20
C VAL A 129 5.54 2.47 -4.80
N THR A 130 6.10 2.48 -6.00
CA THR A 130 6.42 3.70 -6.73
C THR A 130 5.95 3.62 -8.17
N ARG A 131 5.95 4.77 -8.86
CA ARG A 131 5.79 4.81 -10.32
C ARG A 131 6.96 4.11 -11.00
N GLN A 132 6.74 3.68 -12.25
CA GLN A 132 7.71 2.91 -13.06
C GLN A 132 8.98 3.70 -13.43
N ASN A 133 8.98 5.02 -13.25
CA ASN A 133 10.17 5.86 -13.47
C ASN A 133 11.17 5.82 -12.31
N VAL A 134 10.86 5.16 -11.20
CA VAL A 134 11.80 4.94 -10.09
C VAL A 134 12.60 3.66 -10.36
N VAL A 135 13.89 3.70 -10.07
CA VAL A 135 14.73 2.50 -10.19
C VAL A 135 14.46 1.57 -9.00
N ALA A 136 14.20 0.29 -9.30
CA ALA A 136 14.08 -0.72 -8.26
C ALA A 136 15.41 -0.81 -7.49
N ASP A 137 15.32 -0.75 -6.17
CA ASP A 137 16.47 -0.81 -5.28
C ASP A 137 16.05 -1.44 -3.96
N ASN A 138 17.00 -2.07 -3.29
CA ASN A 138 16.81 -2.68 -1.97
C ASN A 138 17.80 -2.05 -1.01
N TYR A 139 17.31 -1.73 0.18
CA TYR A 139 18.11 -1.14 1.23
C TYR A 139 17.85 -1.85 2.56
N GLU A 140 18.87 -1.95 3.41
CA GLU A 140 18.73 -2.41 4.78
C GLU A 140 19.03 -1.24 5.72
N TYR A 141 17.99 -0.80 6.43
CA TYR A 141 18.12 0.25 7.43
C TYR A 141 18.34 -0.37 8.80
N VAL A 142 19.39 0.05 9.53
CA VAL A 142 19.69 -0.40 10.89
C VAL A 142 19.31 0.68 11.88
N ILE A 143 18.45 0.34 12.83
CA ILE A 143 17.99 1.27 13.88
C ILE A 143 19.16 1.62 14.79
N LYS A 144 19.36 2.91 15.04
CA LYS A 144 20.57 3.44 15.68
C LYS A 144 20.42 3.73 17.16
N LYS A 145 19.17 3.87 17.64
CA LYS A 145 18.88 4.36 19.01
C LYS A 145 17.88 3.49 19.74
N GLY A 146 17.82 3.67 21.05
CA GLY A 146 16.84 3.06 21.92
C GLY A 146 16.98 1.55 22.06
N GLU A 147 15.89 0.92 22.48
CA GLU A 147 15.81 -0.53 22.74
C GLU A 147 15.93 -1.37 21.47
N LEU A 148 15.62 -0.78 20.31
CA LEU A 148 15.69 -1.45 19.01
C LEU A 148 17.04 -1.26 18.31
N ARG A 149 18.02 -0.64 18.98
CA ARG A 149 19.34 -0.43 18.37
C ARG A 149 19.93 -1.76 17.89
N GLY A 150 20.35 -1.78 16.64
CA GLY A 150 20.87 -2.96 15.97
C GLY A 150 19.81 -3.77 15.20
N PHE A 151 18.52 -3.57 15.46
CA PHE A 151 17.51 -4.18 14.61
C PHE A 151 17.56 -3.58 13.21
N SER A 152 17.40 -4.44 12.21
CA SER A 152 17.30 -3.99 10.83
C SER A 152 15.88 -4.12 10.29
N ILE A 153 15.59 -3.25 9.32
CA ILE A 153 14.39 -3.35 8.50
C ILE A 153 14.80 -3.31 7.02
N ALA A 154 14.36 -4.30 6.28
CA ALA A 154 14.57 -4.32 4.84
C ALA A 154 13.60 -3.36 4.15
N ILE A 155 14.10 -2.63 3.17
CA ILE A 155 13.30 -1.74 2.30
C ILE A 155 13.40 -2.27 0.88
N GLU A 156 12.27 -2.49 0.25
CA GLU A 156 12.18 -2.93 -1.14
C GLU A 156 11.37 -1.93 -1.95
N ILE A 157 11.98 -1.36 -2.99
CA ILE A 157 11.31 -0.42 -3.88
C ILE A 157 10.68 -1.19 -5.03
N LEU A 158 9.35 -1.05 -5.17
CA LEU A 158 8.54 -1.71 -6.19
C LEU A 158 8.03 -0.69 -7.22
N PRO A 159 8.74 -0.49 -8.36
CA PRO A 159 8.34 0.47 -9.40
C PRO A 159 7.28 -0.12 -10.33
N ILE A 160 6.09 -0.41 -9.80
CA ILE A 160 5.03 -1.16 -10.47
C ILE A 160 3.77 -0.36 -10.77
N ALA A 161 3.65 0.86 -10.22
CA ALA A 161 2.45 1.66 -10.39
C ALA A 161 2.51 2.54 -11.65
N ASP A 162 1.38 2.61 -12.36
CA ASP A 162 1.22 3.47 -13.54
C ASP A 162 1.04 4.94 -13.14
N ARG A 163 0.46 5.21 -11.95
CA ARG A 163 0.14 6.55 -11.44
C ARG A 163 0.60 6.73 -10.01
N SER A 164 0.80 8.00 -9.61
CA SER A 164 1.06 8.34 -8.21
C SER A 164 -0.19 8.16 -7.34
N ARG A 165 0.01 8.09 -6.03
CA ARG A 165 -1.11 8.04 -5.06
C ARG A 165 -2.05 9.23 -5.22
N ALA A 166 -1.51 10.44 -5.40
CA ALA A 166 -2.33 11.64 -5.62
C ALA A 166 -3.25 11.48 -6.83
N GLN A 167 -2.70 11.05 -7.98
CA GLN A 167 -3.49 10.81 -9.18
C GLN A 167 -4.55 9.72 -9.02
N MET A 168 -4.30 8.71 -8.21
CA MET A 168 -5.30 7.68 -7.91
C MET A 168 -6.39 8.21 -6.99
N LEU A 169 -6.05 9.03 -6.01
CA LEU A 169 -7.01 9.69 -5.14
C LEU A 169 -7.88 10.70 -5.91
N ASP A 170 -7.32 11.38 -6.90
CA ASP A 170 -8.10 12.29 -7.77
C ASP A 170 -9.21 11.53 -8.49
N ILE A 171 -8.94 10.35 -9.04
CA ILE A 171 -9.95 9.48 -9.66
C ILE A 171 -11.01 9.07 -8.62
N TYR A 172 -10.58 8.66 -7.43
CA TYR A 172 -11.48 8.21 -6.37
C TYR A 172 -12.40 9.32 -5.85
N ASN A 173 -11.91 10.55 -5.79
CA ASN A 173 -12.66 11.71 -5.29
C ASN A 173 -13.46 12.43 -6.40
N SER A 174 -13.25 12.09 -7.67
CA SER A 174 -13.92 12.70 -8.81
C SER A 174 -15.29 12.05 -9.03
N GLN A 175 -16.34 12.76 -8.72
CA GLN A 175 -17.71 12.30 -9.02
C GLN A 175 -17.91 12.01 -10.52
N GLU A 176 -17.30 12.81 -11.39
CA GLU A 176 -17.34 12.61 -12.85
C GLU A 176 -16.69 11.30 -13.27
N ASP A 177 -15.53 10.96 -12.70
CA ASP A 177 -14.84 9.71 -13.03
C ASP A 177 -15.58 8.49 -12.46
N ILE A 178 -16.14 8.61 -11.25
CA ILE A 178 -17.00 7.57 -10.67
C ILE A 178 -18.22 7.30 -11.58
N GLU A 179 -18.87 8.34 -12.09
CA GLU A 179 -20.02 8.20 -13.00
C GLU A 179 -19.62 7.56 -14.34
N LYS A 180 -18.42 7.87 -14.86
CA LYS A 180 -17.89 7.23 -16.07
C LYS A 180 -17.59 5.74 -15.84
N ILE A 181 -17.01 5.41 -14.69
CA ILE A 181 -16.74 4.02 -14.27
C ILE A 181 -18.07 3.26 -14.18
N ASP A 182 -19.06 3.80 -13.46
CA ASP A 182 -20.38 3.18 -13.30
C ASP A 182 -21.10 2.99 -14.65
N LYS A 183 -20.95 3.94 -15.56
CA LYS A 183 -21.48 3.82 -16.94
C LYS A 183 -20.90 2.63 -17.68
N ILE A 184 -19.59 2.37 -17.55
CA ILE A 184 -18.94 1.21 -18.15
C ILE A 184 -19.52 -0.06 -17.53
N ILE A 185 -19.60 -0.15 -16.19
CA ILE A 185 -20.17 -1.33 -15.52
C ILE A 185 -21.60 -1.59 -15.98
N LYS A 186 -22.46 -0.56 -16.04
CA LYS A 186 -23.84 -0.65 -16.52
C LYS A 186 -23.95 -1.09 -17.99
N LYS A 187 -23.06 -0.64 -18.88
CA LYS A 187 -22.99 -1.07 -20.28
C LYS A 187 -22.86 -2.60 -20.39
N TYR A 188 -22.19 -3.22 -19.44
CA TYR A 188 -22.04 -4.67 -19.36
C TYR A 188 -23.13 -5.37 -18.52
N GLY A 189 -24.15 -4.62 -18.07
CA GLY A 189 -25.28 -5.16 -17.32
C GLY A 189 -24.97 -5.43 -15.85
N GLY A 190 -23.96 -4.75 -15.30
CA GLY A 190 -23.59 -4.78 -13.89
C GLY A 190 -24.10 -3.57 -13.09
N GLU A 191 -23.96 -3.67 -11.79
CA GLU A 191 -24.19 -2.61 -10.82
C GLU A 191 -22.87 -2.41 -10.04
N MET A 192 -22.35 -1.19 -9.99
CA MET A 192 -21.20 -0.87 -9.14
C MET A 192 -21.66 -0.81 -7.68
N GLN A 193 -20.96 -1.50 -6.79
CA GLN A 193 -21.29 -1.58 -5.36
C GLN A 193 -20.22 -0.95 -4.49
N GLY A 194 -19.00 -0.83 -4.99
CA GLY A 194 -17.89 -0.24 -4.27
C GLY A 194 -16.75 0.13 -5.19
N LEU A 195 -15.97 1.12 -4.75
CA LEU A 195 -14.74 1.56 -5.38
C LEU A 195 -13.68 1.67 -4.31
N GLY A 196 -12.50 1.16 -4.56
CA GLY A 196 -11.39 1.19 -3.62
C GLY A 196 -10.04 0.99 -4.31
N PHE A 197 -9.01 0.80 -3.50
CA PHE A 197 -7.68 0.45 -3.97
C PHE A 197 -7.25 -0.89 -3.38
N THR A 198 -6.35 -1.58 -4.07
CA THR A 198 -5.69 -2.73 -3.44
C THR A 198 -4.90 -2.26 -2.19
N PRO A 199 -4.63 -3.17 -1.24
CA PRO A 199 -3.82 -2.81 -0.07
C PRO A 199 -2.48 -2.16 -0.41
N MET A 200 -1.95 -2.43 -1.59
CA MET A 200 -0.70 -1.87 -2.10
C MET A 200 -0.89 -0.58 -2.93
N GLY A 201 -2.12 -0.07 -3.06
CA GLY A 201 -2.42 1.22 -3.69
C GLY A 201 -2.07 1.35 -5.17
N PHE A 202 -1.83 0.25 -5.90
CA PHE A 202 -1.42 0.31 -7.30
C PHE A 202 -2.48 -0.17 -8.31
N LYS A 203 -3.65 -0.59 -7.84
CA LYS A 203 -4.82 -0.93 -8.67
C LYS A 203 -6.07 -0.29 -8.11
N ILE A 204 -6.98 0.12 -8.97
CA ILE A 204 -8.35 0.40 -8.61
C ILE A 204 -9.10 -0.94 -8.49
N VAL A 205 -9.85 -1.11 -7.41
CA VAL A 205 -10.72 -2.27 -7.20
C VAL A 205 -12.16 -1.80 -7.28
N ILE A 206 -12.95 -2.46 -8.12
CA ILE A 206 -14.36 -2.14 -8.31
C ILE A 206 -15.17 -3.38 -7.95
N ASP A 207 -15.88 -3.30 -6.83
CA ASP A 207 -16.83 -4.32 -6.43
C ASP A 207 -18.13 -4.14 -7.22
N THR A 208 -18.57 -5.22 -7.85
CA THR A 208 -19.69 -5.19 -8.79
C THR A 208 -20.65 -6.34 -8.56
N TYR A 209 -21.93 -6.13 -8.87
CA TYR A 209 -22.93 -7.17 -8.97
C TYR A 209 -23.32 -7.40 -10.43
N PHE A 210 -23.38 -8.64 -10.84
CA PHE A 210 -23.94 -9.08 -12.12
C PHE A 210 -24.93 -10.21 -11.86
N GLN A 211 -26.07 -10.19 -12.54
CA GLN A 211 -27.08 -11.26 -12.40
C GLN A 211 -26.55 -12.64 -12.82
N LYS A 212 -25.61 -12.67 -13.75
CA LYS A 212 -24.94 -13.88 -14.21
C LYS A 212 -23.42 -13.74 -14.02
N PRO A 213 -22.71 -14.84 -13.70
CA PRO A 213 -21.26 -14.80 -13.63
C PRO A 213 -20.65 -14.27 -14.92
N LEU A 214 -19.65 -13.42 -14.77
CA LEU A 214 -18.87 -12.92 -15.91
C LEU A 214 -18.01 -14.05 -16.49
N THR A 215 -18.01 -14.18 -17.81
CA THR A 215 -17.00 -15.00 -18.48
C THR A 215 -15.65 -14.30 -18.41
N THR A 216 -14.55 -15.08 -18.47
CA THR A 216 -13.18 -14.53 -18.45
C THR A 216 -12.98 -13.45 -19.53
N THR A 217 -13.48 -13.70 -20.74
CA THR A 217 -13.38 -12.74 -21.86
C THR A 217 -14.08 -11.41 -21.51
N ARG A 218 -15.29 -11.50 -20.99
CA ARG A 218 -16.08 -10.30 -20.65
C ARG A 218 -15.47 -9.52 -19.48
N HIS A 219 -14.94 -10.24 -18.49
CA HIS A 219 -14.22 -9.66 -17.36
C HIS A 219 -13.01 -8.87 -17.87
N THR A 220 -12.16 -9.46 -18.68
CA THR A 220 -10.99 -8.79 -19.29
C THR A 220 -11.37 -7.58 -20.15
N GLN A 221 -12.49 -7.65 -20.88
CA GLN A 221 -12.97 -6.50 -21.67
C GLN A 221 -13.34 -5.32 -20.79
N ILE A 222 -14.06 -5.55 -19.67
CA ILE A 222 -14.44 -4.52 -18.71
C ILE A 222 -13.17 -3.89 -18.12
N GLU A 223 -12.23 -4.70 -17.60
CA GLU A 223 -10.99 -4.21 -17.00
C GLU A 223 -10.16 -3.39 -17.99
N ASN A 224 -10.06 -3.80 -19.25
CA ASN A 224 -9.33 -3.06 -20.27
C ASN A 224 -10.00 -1.71 -20.59
N GLU A 225 -11.34 -1.65 -20.69
CA GLU A 225 -12.06 -0.40 -20.93
C GLU A 225 -11.92 0.57 -19.74
N LEU A 226 -12.01 0.04 -18.52
CA LEU A 226 -11.78 0.80 -17.30
C LEU A 226 -10.33 1.30 -17.20
N LYS A 227 -9.35 0.46 -17.56
CA LYS A 227 -7.95 0.87 -17.63
C LYS A 227 -7.72 1.99 -18.65
N GLN A 228 -8.37 1.93 -19.81
CA GLN A 228 -8.29 3.02 -20.81
C GLN A 228 -8.88 4.32 -20.28
N LEU A 229 -9.98 4.25 -19.53
CA LEU A 229 -10.60 5.42 -18.91
C LEU A 229 -9.72 6.01 -17.79
N THR A 230 -9.24 5.18 -16.88
CA THR A 230 -8.57 5.63 -15.64
C THR A 230 -7.05 5.79 -15.82
N GLY A 231 -6.47 5.13 -16.82
CA GLY A 231 -5.02 5.06 -17.03
C GLY A 231 -4.26 4.28 -15.96
N VAL A 232 -4.95 3.47 -15.16
CA VAL A 232 -4.36 2.57 -14.16
C VAL A 232 -4.93 1.16 -14.28
N ASN A 233 -4.21 0.18 -13.74
CA ASN A 233 -4.74 -1.18 -13.70
C ASN A 233 -6.00 -1.22 -12.81
N VAL A 234 -7.01 -1.92 -13.30
CA VAL A 234 -8.28 -2.09 -12.60
C VAL A 234 -8.51 -3.58 -12.36
N GLU A 235 -9.05 -3.89 -11.21
CA GLU A 235 -9.51 -5.22 -10.84
C GLU A 235 -11.02 -5.14 -10.59
N VAL A 236 -11.80 -5.83 -11.41
CA VAL A 236 -13.25 -5.94 -11.23
C VAL A 236 -13.55 -7.19 -10.40
N ARG A 237 -14.18 -7.02 -9.25
CA ARG A 237 -14.60 -8.11 -8.38
C ARG A 237 -16.09 -8.31 -8.47
N GLN A 238 -16.51 -9.51 -8.85
CA GLN A 238 -17.92 -9.86 -8.78
C GLN A 238 -18.26 -10.30 -7.36
N THR A 239 -19.14 -9.55 -6.72
CA THR A 239 -19.63 -9.80 -5.35
C THR A 239 -21.10 -10.20 -5.36
N GLY A 240 -21.62 -10.67 -4.23
CA GLY A 240 -23.06 -10.81 -4.02
C GLY A 240 -23.75 -9.43 -4.00
N ARG A 241 -25.06 -9.39 -4.28
CA ARG A 241 -25.80 -8.14 -4.20
C ARG A 241 -25.84 -7.64 -2.75
N LEU A 242 -25.34 -6.43 -2.52
CA LEU A 242 -25.52 -5.77 -1.23
C LEU A 242 -26.99 -5.35 -1.11
N MET A 243 -27.67 -5.83 -0.07
CA MET A 243 -29.01 -5.36 0.29
C MET A 243 -28.83 -4.32 1.40
N PHE A 244 -29.21 -3.09 1.10
CA PHE A 244 -29.27 -1.99 2.06
C PHE A 244 -30.70 -1.85 2.59
#